data_ce4b1d3a5a8b910bfc0d943a5b2d934c
#
_entry.id   ce4b1d3a5a8b910bfc0d943a5b2d934c
#
_cell.length_a   1.000
_cell.length_b   1.000
_cell.length_c   1.000
_cell.angle_alpha   90.00
_cell.angle_beta   90.00
_cell.angle_gamma   90.00
#
_symmetry.space_group_name_H-M   'P 1'
#
loop_
_entity.id
_entity.type
_entity.pdbx_description
1 polymer ?
#
loop_
_entity_poly.entity_id
_entity_poly.type
_entity_poly.pdbx_seq_one_letter_code
_entity_poly.pdbx_strand_id
1 'polypeptide(L)'
;MFAIANGVAIRGDNLWVTQTLGEGLVRFKRGKDGQLSERTSVTALSLLDGLSVASNGDLLSSAYPSLIGLGLHWQRPASQSPTKIYAINPTTGASRVIFADSGERISAISSVQSFDGRLYAGQLFDPYLLSCPLPASLQ
;
A
#
# COMPACT_ATOMS: atom_id res chain seq x y z
N MET A 1 -4.10 12.53 -15.10
CA MET A 1 -3.64 13.37 -13.96
C MET A 1 -3.44 12.44 -12.77
N PHE A 2 -2.31 12.51 -12.08
CA PHE A 2 -2.10 11.78 -10.84
C PHE A 2 -2.71 12.56 -9.68
N ALA A 3 -3.67 11.97 -9.01
CA ALA A 3 -4.19 12.54 -7.79
C ALA A 3 -3.48 11.90 -6.59
N ILE A 4 -2.43 12.55 -6.11
CA ILE A 4 -1.55 12.12 -5.00
C ILE A 4 -0.90 10.76 -5.33
N ALA A 5 0.08 10.74 -6.22
CA ALA A 5 0.98 9.60 -6.40
C ALA A 5 1.78 9.40 -5.12
N ASN A 6 1.82 8.17 -4.60
CA ASN A 6 2.35 7.90 -3.27
C ASN A 6 3.39 6.77 -3.29
N GLY A 7 3.00 5.53 -3.11
CA GLY A 7 3.91 4.39 -3.13
C GLY A 7 4.41 4.05 -4.54
N VAL A 8 5.68 3.66 -4.66
CA VAL A 8 6.31 3.20 -5.90
C VAL A 8 6.99 1.87 -5.66
N ALA A 9 6.80 0.91 -6.55
CA ALA A 9 7.51 -0.36 -6.53
C ALA A 9 8.00 -0.75 -7.93
N ILE A 10 9.15 -1.40 -8.00
CA ILE A 10 9.77 -1.84 -9.26
C ILE A 10 10.12 -3.32 -9.16
N ARG A 11 9.80 -4.07 -10.23
CA ARG A 11 10.25 -5.43 -10.42
C ARG A 11 10.45 -5.70 -11.91
N GLY A 12 11.67 -6.02 -12.32
CA GLY A 12 12.03 -6.13 -13.74
C GLY A 12 11.74 -4.82 -14.50
N ASP A 13 11.04 -4.93 -15.61
CA ASP A 13 10.67 -3.79 -16.45
C ASP A 13 9.32 -3.15 -16.07
N ASN A 14 8.73 -3.55 -14.96
CA ASN A 14 7.48 -2.97 -14.51
C ASN A 14 7.73 -2.02 -13.31
N LEU A 15 7.08 -0.87 -13.37
CA LEU A 15 6.99 0.10 -12.30
C LEU A 15 5.52 0.30 -11.95
N TRP A 16 5.18 0.18 -10.68
CA TRP A 16 3.83 0.43 -10.18
C TRP A 16 3.81 1.66 -9.29
N VAL A 17 2.69 2.39 -9.36
CA VAL A 17 2.45 3.59 -8.55
C VAL A 17 1.06 3.51 -7.95
N THR A 18 0.97 3.69 -6.63
CA THR A 18 -0.32 3.90 -5.96
C THR A 18 -0.77 5.35 -6.09
N GLN A 19 -2.07 5.53 -6.14
CA GLN A 19 -2.72 6.85 -6.15
C GLN A 19 -3.73 6.90 -5.01
N THR A 20 -3.50 7.78 -4.05
CA THR A 20 -4.41 7.91 -2.90
C THR A 20 -5.78 8.43 -3.34
N LEU A 21 -5.79 9.48 -4.16
CA LEU A 21 -7.01 10.05 -4.76
C LEU A 21 -6.95 9.87 -6.28
N GLY A 22 -7.38 8.73 -6.82
CA GLY A 22 -7.30 8.50 -8.26
C GLY A 22 -7.70 7.10 -8.65
N GLU A 23 -7.00 6.55 -9.63
CA GLU A 23 -7.32 5.24 -10.22
C GLU A 23 -6.83 4.03 -9.38
N GLY A 24 -6.34 4.27 -8.16
CA GLY A 24 -5.82 3.23 -7.30
C GLY A 24 -4.38 2.84 -7.64
N LEU A 25 -4.17 1.73 -8.30
CA LEU A 25 -2.84 1.22 -8.68
C LEU A 25 -2.68 1.24 -10.19
N VAL A 26 -1.63 1.90 -10.66
CA VAL A 26 -1.26 1.93 -12.08
C VAL A 26 0.11 1.30 -12.30
N ARG A 27 0.31 0.69 -13.46
CA ARG A 27 1.57 0.10 -13.92
C ARG A 27 2.09 0.88 -15.13
N PHE A 28 3.39 0.99 -15.21
CA PHE A 28 4.15 1.46 -16.37
C PHE A 28 5.17 0.41 -16.80
N LYS A 29 5.50 0.38 -18.08
CA LYS A 29 6.72 -0.25 -18.56
C LYS A 29 7.88 0.74 -18.43
N ARG A 30 9.00 0.26 -17.91
CA ARG A 30 10.26 1.01 -17.77
C ARG A 30 11.24 0.55 -18.85
N GLY A 31 11.62 1.43 -19.74
CA GLY A 31 12.68 1.21 -20.72
C GLY A 31 14.06 1.12 -20.09
N LYS A 32 15.05 0.64 -20.86
CA LYS A 32 16.46 0.59 -20.42
C LYS A 32 17.06 2.00 -20.19
N ASP A 33 16.51 3.00 -20.85
CA ASP A 33 16.82 4.42 -20.70
C ASP A 33 16.12 5.07 -19.49
N GLY A 34 15.31 4.30 -18.75
CA GLY A 34 14.52 4.76 -17.61
C GLY A 34 13.20 5.44 -17.98
N GLN A 35 12.88 5.59 -19.27
CA GLN A 35 11.60 6.19 -19.68
C GLN A 35 10.44 5.26 -19.37
N LEU A 36 9.31 5.87 -18.98
CA LEU A 36 8.07 5.14 -18.67
C LEU A 36 7.11 5.19 -19.86
N SER A 37 6.52 4.06 -20.19
CA SER A 37 5.56 3.89 -21.26
C SER A 37 4.43 2.94 -20.84
N GLU A 38 3.48 2.68 -21.71
CA GLU A 38 2.41 1.68 -21.54
C GLU A 38 1.69 1.76 -20.19
N ARG A 39 1.21 2.94 -19.83
CA ARG A 39 0.43 3.13 -18.60
C ARG A 39 -0.84 2.27 -18.63
N THR A 40 -1.02 1.44 -17.61
CA THR A 40 -2.17 0.53 -17.47
C THR A 40 -2.73 0.61 -16.05
N SER A 41 -4.05 0.71 -15.89
CA SER A 41 -4.71 0.55 -14.59
C SER A 41 -4.65 -0.93 -14.19
N VAL A 42 -4.26 -1.20 -12.94
CA VAL A 42 -4.16 -2.56 -12.37
C VAL A 42 -5.39 -2.87 -11.52
N THR A 43 -5.75 -1.97 -10.62
CA THR A 43 -6.95 -2.09 -9.78
C THR A 43 -7.47 -0.71 -9.39
N ALA A 44 -8.79 -0.60 -9.25
CA ALA A 44 -9.49 0.62 -8.84
C ALA A 44 -9.65 0.75 -7.32
N LEU A 45 -8.84 0.07 -6.51
CA LEU A 45 -8.82 0.27 -5.06
C LEU A 45 -8.44 1.71 -4.75
N SER A 46 -9.28 2.39 -3.99
CA SER A 46 -9.05 3.78 -3.59
C SER A 46 -8.23 3.89 -2.30
N LEU A 47 -7.68 5.08 -2.08
CA LEU A 47 -6.99 5.47 -0.85
C LEU A 47 -5.75 4.60 -0.54
N LEU A 48 -5.13 4.04 -1.58
CA LEU A 48 -3.85 3.34 -1.46
C LEU A 48 -2.72 4.33 -1.16
N ASP A 49 -1.76 3.88 -0.34
CA ASP A 49 -0.59 4.67 0.05
C ASP A 49 0.71 3.93 -0.26
N GLY A 50 1.47 3.50 0.72
CA GLY A 50 2.73 2.81 0.52
C GLY A 50 2.62 1.55 -0.33
N LEU A 51 3.69 1.19 -1.05
CA LEU A 51 3.74 0.06 -1.96
C LEU A 51 5.05 -0.69 -1.84
N SER A 52 5.00 -2.01 -1.77
CA SER A 52 6.17 -2.88 -1.84
C SER A 52 5.88 -4.16 -2.62
N VAL A 53 6.92 -4.96 -2.89
CA VAL A 53 6.80 -6.27 -3.57
C VAL A 53 7.08 -7.36 -2.56
N ALA A 54 6.15 -8.30 -2.40
CA ALA A 54 6.32 -9.50 -1.59
C ALA A 54 7.18 -10.55 -2.31
N SER A 55 7.71 -11.52 -1.58
CA SER A 55 8.55 -12.60 -2.11
C SER A 55 7.85 -13.44 -3.19
N ASN A 56 6.55 -13.69 -3.05
CA ASN A 56 5.72 -14.39 -4.03
C ASN A 56 5.39 -13.54 -5.27
N GLY A 57 5.74 -12.25 -5.29
CA GLY A 57 5.50 -11.32 -6.39
C GLY A 57 4.22 -10.52 -6.32
N ASP A 58 3.36 -10.74 -5.32
CA ASP A 58 2.24 -9.86 -5.04
C ASP A 58 2.75 -8.47 -4.61
N LEU A 59 1.96 -7.45 -4.89
CA LEU A 59 2.20 -6.11 -4.39
C LEU A 59 1.50 -5.94 -3.04
N LEU A 60 2.20 -5.41 -2.06
CA LEU A 60 1.63 -5.05 -0.76
C LEU A 60 1.38 -3.54 -0.74
N SER A 61 0.17 -3.13 -0.40
CA SER A 61 -0.16 -1.70 -0.27
C SER A 61 -0.95 -1.44 1.00
N SER A 62 -0.54 -0.40 1.72
CA SER A 62 -1.35 0.20 2.77
C SER A 62 -2.50 1.02 2.19
N ALA A 63 -3.55 1.21 2.96
CA ALA A 63 -4.71 2.01 2.57
C ALA A 63 -5.39 2.65 3.77
N TYR A 64 -6.02 3.80 3.53
CA TYR A 64 -6.83 4.53 4.51
C TYR A 64 -8.32 4.35 4.21
N PRO A 65 -9.05 3.48 4.93
CA PRO A 65 -10.49 3.32 4.73
C PRO A 65 -11.30 4.60 4.94
N SER A 66 -10.74 5.58 5.66
CA SER A 66 -11.39 6.86 5.97
C SER A 66 -10.39 8.02 5.96
N LEU A 67 -10.52 8.93 5.00
CA LEU A 67 -9.75 10.18 5.00
C LEU A 67 -10.16 11.11 6.14
N ILE A 68 -11.43 11.06 6.55
CA ILE A 68 -11.90 11.83 7.72
C ILE A 68 -11.23 11.30 9.00
N GLY A 69 -11.18 9.97 9.17
CA GLY A 69 -10.47 9.34 10.29
C GLY A 69 -9.00 9.70 10.30
N LEU A 70 -8.34 9.68 9.13
CA LEU A 70 -6.95 10.09 8.99
C LEU A 70 -6.73 11.55 9.43
N GLY A 71 -7.57 12.47 8.95
CA GLY A 71 -7.49 13.89 9.31
C GLY A 71 -7.77 14.17 10.79
N LEU A 72 -8.71 13.44 11.38
CA LEU A 72 -9.00 13.55 12.82
C LEU A 72 -7.83 13.03 13.67
N HIS A 73 -7.23 11.90 13.29
CA HIS A 73 -6.07 11.34 13.98
C HIS A 73 -4.86 12.29 13.91
N TRP A 74 -4.63 12.93 12.77
CA TRP A 74 -3.59 13.95 12.63
C TRP A 74 -3.78 15.14 13.59
N GLN A 75 -5.02 15.62 13.72
CA GLN A 75 -5.33 16.76 14.62
C GLN A 75 -5.40 16.36 16.09
N ARG A 76 -5.77 15.15 16.39
CA ARG A 76 -6.00 14.62 17.74
C ARG A 76 -5.47 13.20 17.84
N PRO A 77 -4.27 12.97 18.36
CA PRO A 77 -3.65 11.64 18.45
C PRO A 77 -4.51 10.58 19.17
N ALA A 78 -5.41 10.99 20.06
CA ALA A 78 -6.37 10.08 20.70
C ALA A 78 -7.49 9.59 19.78
N SER A 79 -7.69 10.21 18.60
CA SER A 79 -8.62 9.73 17.59
C SER A 79 -7.98 8.60 16.79
N GLN A 80 -8.71 7.51 16.61
CA GLN A 80 -8.23 6.36 15.84
C GLN A 80 -8.48 6.56 14.35
N SER A 81 -7.54 6.09 13.53
CA SER A 81 -7.69 6.04 12.07
C SER A 81 -7.67 4.59 11.58
N PRO A 82 -8.78 4.06 11.06
CA PRO A 82 -8.81 2.72 10.48
C PRO A 82 -7.74 2.56 9.40
N THR A 83 -7.18 1.36 9.32
CA THR A 83 -6.13 1.04 8.36
C THR A 83 -6.30 -0.35 7.77
N LYS A 84 -5.82 -0.55 6.54
CA LYS A 84 -5.78 -1.85 5.86
C LYS A 84 -4.46 -2.05 5.15
N ILE A 85 -4.10 -3.32 4.97
CA ILE A 85 -3.04 -3.72 4.04
C ILE A 85 -3.66 -4.71 3.05
N TYR A 86 -3.45 -4.46 1.78
CA TYR A 86 -3.85 -5.33 0.68
C TYR A 86 -2.65 -6.09 0.13
N ALA A 87 -2.87 -7.35 -0.26
CA ALA A 87 -2.05 -8.04 -1.23
C ALA A 87 -2.77 -8.00 -2.58
N ILE A 88 -2.07 -7.58 -3.62
CA ILE A 88 -2.62 -7.32 -4.96
C ILE A 88 -1.80 -8.12 -5.96
N ASN A 89 -2.47 -8.97 -6.73
CA ASN A 89 -1.82 -9.64 -7.86
C ASN A 89 -1.52 -8.62 -8.96
N PRO A 90 -0.24 -8.41 -9.35
CA PRO A 90 0.14 -7.34 -10.27
C PRO A 90 -0.32 -7.59 -11.72
N THR A 91 -0.71 -8.82 -12.07
CA THR A 91 -1.14 -9.20 -13.42
C THR A 91 -2.65 -9.10 -13.57
N THR A 92 -3.40 -9.64 -12.60
CA THR A 92 -4.86 -9.72 -12.68
C THR A 92 -5.57 -8.56 -11.99
N GLY A 93 -4.89 -7.82 -11.12
CA GLY A 93 -5.48 -6.79 -10.26
C GLY A 93 -6.32 -7.36 -9.10
N ALA A 94 -6.43 -8.69 -8.99
CA ALA A 94 -7.13 -9.32 -7.88
C ALA A 94 -6.47 -8.94 -6.54
N SER A 95 -7.28 -8.55 -5.57
CA SER A 95 -6.79 -8.05 -4.29
C SER A 95 -7.48 -8.74 -3.13
N ARG A 96 -6.76 -8.87 -2.02
CA ARG A 96 -7.29 -9.36 -0.75
C ARG A 96 -6.74 -8.54 0.41
N VAL A 97 -7.53 -8.37 1.45
CA VAL A 97 -7.09 -7.77 2.72
C VAL A 97 -6.26 -8.81 3.47
N ILE A 98 -5.05 -8.47 3.85
CA ILE A 98 -4.15 -9.32 4.65
C ILE A 98 -3.98 -8.83 6.08
N PHE A 99 -4.32 -7.57 6.33
CA PHE A 99 -4.38 -6.97 7.66
C PHE A 99 -5.44 -5.87 7.65
N ALA A 100 -6.19 -5.76 8.75
CA ALA A 100 -7.12 -4.66 9.00
C ALA A 100 -7.17 -4.35 10.49
N ASP A 101 -7.29 -3.07 10.81
CA ASP A 101 -7.40 -2.58 12.18
C ASP A 101 -8.31 -1.34 12.23
N SER A 102 -9.08 -1.21 13.30
CA SER A 102 -9.92 -0.03 13.54
C SER A 102 -9.10 1.23 13.88
N GLY A 103 -7.82 1.06 14.17
CA GLY A 103 -6.90 2.07 14.68
C GLY A 103 -6.52 1.87 16.14
N GLU A 104 -7.00 0.78 16.78
CA GLU A 104 -6.73 0.50 18.18
C GLU A 104 -5.29 0.04 18.43
N ARG A 105 -4.79 -0.86 17.59
CA ARG A 105 -3.42 -1.38 17.69
C ARG A 105 -2.42 -0.56 16.89
N ILE A 106 -2.87 -0.06 15.75
CA ILE A 106 -2.09 0.80 14.87
C ILE A 106 -3.04 1.63 14.00
N SER A 107 -2.79 2.91 13.92
CA SER A 107 -3.54 3.87 13.09
C SER A 107 -2.72 4.27 11.87
N ALA A 108 -3.39 4.64 10.78
CA ALA A 108 -2.79 5.33 9.63
C ALA A 108 -1.51 4.69 9.08
N ILE A 109 -1.52 3.37 8.82
CA ILE A 109 -0.38 2.69 8.18
C ILE A 109 -0.11 3.34 6.82
N SER A 110 1.11 3.85 6.63
CA SER A 110 1.57 4.51 5.40
C SER A 110 2.57 3.68 4.61
N SER A 111 3.25 2.74 5.24
CA SER A 111 4.24 1.88 4.59
C SER A 111 4.09 0.44 5.02
N VAL A 112 4.44 -0.48 4.14
CA VAL A 112 4.38 -1.92 4.41
C VAL A 112 5.53 -2.62 3.69
N GLN A 113 6.15 -3.59 4.37
CA GLN A 113 7.20 -4.45 3.83
C GLN A 113 7.07 -5.85 4.40
N SER A 114 7.28 -6.87 3.57
CA SER A 114 7.46 -8.24 4.03
C SER A 114 8.94 -8.62 4.02
N PHE A 115 9.39 -9.26 5.08
CA PHE A 115 10.76 -9.76 5.20
C PHE A 115 10.81 -10.93 6.18
N ASP A 116 11.52 -12.00 5.82
CA ASP A 116 11.77 -13.17 6.66
C ASP A 116 10.51 -13.71 7.38
N GLY A 117 9.45 -13.96 6.62
CA GLY A 117 8.19 -14.50 7.13
C GLY A 117 7.38 -13.54 8.02
N ARG A 118 7.73 -12.27 8.05
CA ARG A 118 7.04 -11.23 8.82
C ARG A 118 6.57 -10.08 7.95
N LEU A 119 5.52 -9.43 8.41
CA LEU A 119 5.02 -8.17 7.90
C LEU A 119 5.46 -7.05 8.84
N TYR A 120 6.01 -5.99 8.28
CA TYR A 120 6.37 -4.76 8.98
C TYR A 120 5.56 -3.62 8.39
N ALA A 121 4.97 -2.80 9.24
CA ALA A 121 4.18 -1.66 8.81
C ALA A 121 4.50 -0.42 9.64
N GLY A 122 4.83 0.65 8.94
CA GLY A 122 5.03 1.98 9.51
C GLY A 122 3.78 2.83 9.36
N GLN A 123 3.63 3.81 10.22
CA GLN A 123 2.49 4.71 10.26
C GLN A 123 2.92 6.18 10.20
N LEU A 124 1.96 7.11 10.05
CA LEU A 124 2.26 8.52 9.81
C LEU A 124 2.61 9.31 11.06
N PHE A 125 1.93 9.07 12.18
CA PHE A 125 1.89 10.07 13.27
C PHE A 125 2.41 9.57 14.61
N ASP A 126 2.33 8.27 14.88
CA ASP A 126 2.74 7.70 16.16
C ASP A 126 4.16 7.12 16.12
N PRO A 127 4.91 7.07 17.24
CA PRO A 127 6.32 6.70 17.25
C PRO A 127 6.59 5.18 17.35
N TYR A 128 5.75 4.34 16.75
CA TYR A 128 5.91 2.89 16.75
C TYR A 128 5.55 2.27 15.39
N LEU A 129 5.96 1.04 15.18
CA LEU A 129 5.63 0.25 14.01
C LEU A 129 5.00 -1.09 14.40
N LEU A 130 4.23 -1.68 13.51
CA LEU A 130 3.68 -3.01 13.65
C LEU A 130 4.65 -4.05 13.08
N SER A 131 4.82 -5.16 13.80
CA SER A 131 5.42 -6.37 13.27
C SER A 131 4.53 -7.57 13.59
N CYS A 132 4.11 -8.32 12.58
CA CYS A 132 3.30 -9.52 12.75
C CYS A 132 3.72 -10.63 11.76
N PRO A 133 3.33 -11.89 12.00
CA PRO A 133 3.60 -12.96 11.04
C PRO A 133 3.00 -12.65 9.67
N LEU A 134 3.77 -12.95 8.61
CA LEU A 134 3.27 -12.86 7.25
C LEU A 134 2.27 -14.01 7.01
N PRO A 135 1.08 -13.75 6.42
CA PRO A 135 0.16 -14.81 6.05
C PRO A 135 0.82 -15.87 5.17
N ALA A 136 0.52 -17.15 5.41
CA ALA A 136 1.12 -18.28 4.67
C ALA A 136 0.95 -18.16 3.14
N SER A 137 -0.14 -17.54 2.69
CA SER A 137 -0.40 -17.28 1.27
C SER A 137 0.55 -16.28 0.60
N LEU A 138 1.48 -15.68 1.36
CA LEU A 138 2.47 -14.69 0.88
C LEU A 138 3.93 -15.13 1.17
N GLN A 139 4.08 -16.31 1.76
CA GLN A 139 5.40 -16.92 2.03
C GLN A 139 5.97 -17.61 0.80
#